data_1b96259090d39889fdf3a4545c8f684c
#
_entry.id   1b96259090d39889fdf3a4545c8f684c
#
_cell.length_a   1.000
_cell.length_b   1.000
_cell.length_c   1.000
_cell.angle_alpha   90.00
_cell.angle_beta   90.00
_cell.angle_gamma   90.00
#
_symmetry.space_group_name_H-M   'P 1'
#
loop_
_entity.id
_entity.type
_entity.pdbx_description
1 polymer ?
#
loop_
_entity_poly.entity_id
_entity_poly.type
_entity_poly.pdbx_seq_one_letter_code
_entity_poly.pdbx_strand_id
1 'polypeptide(L)'
;MFDPNDSLQVRRLNNAVRASHKKLESFRKQRRDLIKEFAGPYYGDNSQIEEQPVNMLALTVDIYLMLLAGSNPKVLLPTWRQDLLPDIADLEAIVNQELGAMRFDKTLRRWVQEAIFCIGVLKCGLVDSDYVELIPGEPMPSQEYFAEVVDFDDFVFDTEATSWDRITFLGDRYKVDYDALMQSHEFPIKARASVRPLDNDISAESDRASDIGISQTSENQQEEVFKRTANVWDICLPEEKLIITLPDSPNVVAPLKVVEERTVGPSLGS
;
A
#
# COMPACT_ATOMS: atom_id res chain seq x y z
N MET A 1 26.30 -0.82 -1.87
CA MET A 1 25.55 -1.31 -3.05
C MET A 1 24.99 -2.67 -2.72
N PHE A 2 23.69 -2.83 -2.82
CA PHE A 2 22.98 -4.07 -2.54
C PHE A 2 23.12 -5.03 -3.75
N ASP A 3 23.49 -6.30 -3.48
CA ASP A 3 23.53 -7.34 -4.52
C ASP A 3 22.35 -8.32 -4.32
N PRO A 4 21.35 -8.30 -5.23
CA PRO A 4 20.19 -9.20 -5.15
C PRO A 4 20.55 -10.69 -5.28
N ASN A 5 21.72 -11.03 -5.82
CA ASN A 5 22.19 -12.40 -5.97
C ASN A 5 22.90 -12.92 -4.72
N ASP A 6 23.29 -12.04 -3.80
CA ASP A 6 23.90 -12.42 -2.53
C ASP A 6 22.82 -12.82 -1.52
N SER A 7 22.67 -14.11 -1.31
CA SER A 7 21.68 -14.66 -0.38
C SER A 7 21.82 -14.15 1.07
N LEU A 8 23.02 -13.71 1.46
CA LEU A 8 23.27 -13.19 2.79
C LEU A 8 22.72 -11.76 2.94
N GLN A 9 22.88 -10.93 1.92
CA GLN A 9 22.29 -9.59 1.89
C GLN A 9 20.77 -9.65 1.84
N VAL A 10 20.21 -10.53 1.01
CA VAL A 10 18.75 -10.75 0.93
C VAL A 10 18.18 -11.20 2.28
N ARG A 11 18.86 -12.11 2.99
CA ARG A 11 18.44 -12.50 4.35
C ARG A 11 18.51 -11.36 5.36
N ARG A 12 19.55 -10.54 5.30
CA ARG A 12 19.68 -9.36 6.19
C ARG A 12 18.55 -8.39 5.96
N LEU A 13 18.23 -8.09 4.70
CA LEU A 13 17.11 -7.23 4.34
C LEU A 13 15.78 -7.81 4.85
N ASN A 14 15.51 -9.08 4.58
CA ASN A 14 14.29 -9.74 5.06
C ASN A 14 14.17 -9.70 6.60
N ASN A 15 15.27 -9.93 7.32
CA ASN A 15 15.28 -9.85 8.77
C ASN A 15 15.03 -8.42 9.26
N ALA A 16 15.59 -7.40 8.60
CA ALA A 16 15.36 -5.99 8.92
C ALA A 16 13.88 -5.62 8.71
N VAL A 17 13.29 -6.02 7.59
CA VAL A 17 11.86 -5.82 7.28
C VAL A 17 10.98 -6.44 8.36
N ARG A 18 11.23 -7.70 8.74
CA ARG A 18 10.46 -8.39 9.78
C ARG A 18 10.65 -7.77 11.17
N ALA A 19 11.86 -7.35 11.49
CA ALA A 19 12.14 -6.65 12.75
C ALA A 19 11.40 -5.30 12.82
N SER A 20 11.40 -4.54 11.73
CA SER A 20 10.64 -3.29 11.61
C SER A 20 9.15 -3.56 11.74
N HIS A 21 8.62 -4.54 11.01
CA HIS A 21 7.22 -4.92 11.10
C HIS A 21 6.80 -5.23 12.54
N LYS A 22 7.63 -5.95 13.29
CA LYS A 22 7.38 -6.25 14.71
C LYS A 22 7.48 -5.01 15.60
N LYS A 23 8.44 -4.11 15.38
CA LYS A 23 8.58 -2.86 16.14
C LYS A 23 7.36 -1.93 15.99
N LEU A 24 6.73 -1.94 14.81
CA LEU A 24 5.55 -1.11 14.51
C LEU A 24 4.24 -1.67 15.09
N GLU A 25 4.23 -2.86 15.70
CA GLU A 25 3.00 -3.50 16.20
C GLU A 25 2.28 -2.67 17.27
N SER A 26 3.02 -1.97 18.13
CA SER A 26 2.43 -1.09 19.14
C SER A 26 1.67 0.08 18.51
N PHE A 27 2.20 0.66 17.43
CA PHE A 27 1.53 1.73 16.68
C PHE A 27 0.29 1.23 15.94
N ARG A 28 0.35 0.03 15.36
CA ARG A 28 -0.80 -0.61 14.73
C ARG A 28 -1.92 -0.87 15.72
N LYS A 29 -1.57 -1.32 16.93
CA LYS A 29 -2.56 -1.51 18.00
C LYS A 29 -3.23 -0.18 18.37
N GLN A 30 -2.46 0.87 18.59
CA GLN A 30 -3.01 2.20 18.89
C GLN A 30 -3.92 2.71 17.75
N ARG A 31 -3.51 2.53 16.48
CA ARG A 31 -4.36 2.88 15.34
C ARG A 31 -5.68 2.11 15.36
N ARG A 32 -5.64 0.80 15.57
CA ARG A 32 -6.86 -0.03 15.66
C ARG A 32 -7.78 0.42 16.78
N ASP A 33 -7.22 0.78 17.94
CA ASP A 33 -8.00 1.28 19.06
C ASP A 33 -8.67 2.64 18.72
N LEU A 34 -7.95 3.54 18.03
CA LEU A 34 -8.52 4.81 17.54
C LEU A 34 -9.61 4.60 16.49
N ILE A 35 -9.46 3.64 15.58
CA ILE A 35 -10.48 3.30 14.58
C ILE A 35 -11.74 2.74 15.26
N LYS A 36 -11.58 1.90 16.30
CA LYS A 36 -12.71 1.41 17.10
C LYS A 36 -13.46 2.55 17.80
N GLU A 37 -12.74 3.49 18.36
CA GLU A 37 -13.34 4.68 18.99
C GLU A 37 -14.04 5.57 17.95
N PHE A 38 -13.45 5.74 16.76
CA PHE A 38 -14.05 6.44 15.63
C PHE A 38 -15.34 5.78 15.16
N ALA A 39 -15.36 4.45 15.03
CA ALA A 39 -16.55 3.69 14.63
C ALA A 39 -17.66 3.75 15.70
N GLY A 40 -17.28 3.97 16.94
CA GLY A 40 -18.17 4.08 18.09
C GLY A 40 -18.61 2.72 18.66
N PRO A 41 -18.91 2.67 19.96
CA PRO A 41 -19.26 1.42 20.67
C PRO A 41 -20.65 0.86 20.35
N TYR A 42 -21.33 1.42 19.36
CA TYR A 42 -22.77 1.19 19.14
C TYR A 42 -23.12 -0.10 18.40
N TYR A 43 -22.15 -0.80 17.85
CA TYR A 43 -22.39 -1.98 17.01
C TYR A 43 -22.20 -3.33 17.72
N GLY A 44 -21.91 -3.34 19.00
CA GLY A 44 -21.73 -4.57 19.76
C GLY A 44 -22.19 -4.44 21.17
N ASP A 45 -23.27 -5.00 21.46
CA ASP A 45 -23.86 -5.40 22.73
C ASP A 45 -25.10 -4.62 23.18
N ASN A 46 -26.08 -5.38 23.66
CA ASN A 46 -27.36 -5.11 24.25
C ASN A 46 -27.44 -4.00 25.33
N SER A 47 -26.71 -2.93 25.21
CA SER A 47 -26.81 -1.79 26.09
C SER A 47 -28.10 -1.03 25.75
N GLN A 48 -28.99 -0.91 26.71
CA GLN A 48 -30.17 -0.12 26.66
C GLN A 48 -29.86 1.29 26.14
N ILE A 49 -30.46 1.62 25.00
CA ILE A 49 -30.26 2.88 24.25
C ILE A 49 -30.99 3.99 25.01
N GLU A 50 -30.55 4.38 26.19
CA GLU A 50 -31.11 5.55 26.89
C GLU A 50 -30.25 6.82 26.70
N GLU A 51 -28.95 6.69 26.36
CA GLU A 51 -28.10 7.84 26.06
C GLU A 51 -27.24 7.52 24.87
N GLN A 52 -27.48 8.16 23.72
CA GLN A 52 -26.59 8.13 22.58
C GLN A 52 -25.50 9.21 22.76
N PRO A 53 -24.29 8.88 23.21
CA PRO A 53 -23.23 9.85 23.29
C PRO A 53 -22.86 10.32 21.88
N VAL A 54 -22.73 11.60 21.70
CA VAL A 54 -22.27 12.18 20.42
C VAL A 54 -20.82 11.78 20.22
N ASN A 55 -20.52 11.07 19.12
CA ASN A 55 -19.15 10.72 18.78
C ASN A 55 -18.41 11.96 18.25
N MET A 56 -17.78 12.69 19.18
CA MET A 56 -17.03 13.92 18.87
C MET A 56 -15.81 13.63 17.99
N LEU A 57 -15.20 12.44 18.12
CA LEU A 57 -14.08 12.03 17.28
C LEU A 57 -14.52 11.88 15.82
N ALA A 58 -15.61 11.18 15.57
CA ALA A 58 -16.15 11.02 14.22
C ALA A 58 -16.49 12.37 13.59
N LEU A 59 -17.16 13.24 14.34
CA LEU A 59 -17.49 14.59 13.87
C LEU A 59 -16.23 15.39 13.50
N THR A 60 -15.21 15.33 14.33
CA THR A 60 -13.94 16.04 14.10
C THR A 60 -13.24 15.51 12.86
N VAL A 61 -13.14 14.19 12.70
CA VAL A 61 -12.54 13.55 11.52
C VAL A 61 -13.31 13.94 10.25
N ASP A 62 -14.62 13.93 10.27
CA ASP A 62 -15.45 14.32 9.13
C ASP A 62 -15.23 15.78 8.72
N ILE A 63 -15.10 16.69 9.69
CA ILE A 63 -14.77 18.10 9.42
C ILE A 63 -13.40 18.20 8.74
N TYR A 64 -12.37 17.52 9.25
CA TYR A 64 -11.06 17.53 8.61
C TYR A 64 -11.09 16.92 7.21
N LEU A 65 -11.81 15.82 7.00
CA LEU A 65 -11.98 15.21 5.69
C LEU A 65 -12.68 16.17 4.69
N MET A 66 -13.68 16.91 5.13
CA MET A 66 -14.34 17.92 4.29
C MET A 66 -13.38 19.06 3.93
N LEU A 67 -12.54 19.49 4.85
CA LEU A 67 -11.63 20.61 4.63
C LEU A 67 -10.42 20.23 3.77
N LEU A 68 -9.86 19.03 3.98
CA LEU A 68 -8.60 18.61 3.35
C LEU A 68 -8.80 17.79 2.07
N ALA A 69 -9.90 17.07 1.97
CA ALA A 69 -10.17 16.13 0.89
C ALA A 69 -11.62 16.25 0.34
N GLY A 70 -12.19 17.44 0.39
CA GLY A 70 -13.56 17.67 -0.08
C GLY A 70 -13.73 17.70 -1.59
N SER A 71 -12.66 17.87 -2.35
CA SER A 71 -12.68 17.89 -3.82
C SER A 71 -11.36 17.39 -4.39
N ASN A 72 -11.36 17.06 -5.69
CA ASN A 72 -10.11 16.76 -6.40
C ASN A 72 -9.16 17.97 -6.34
N PRO A 73 -7.88 17.75 -6.00
CA PRO A 73 -6.89 18.79 -6.08
C PRO A 73 -6.69 19.21 -7.53
N LYS A 74 -6.51 20.50 -7.76
CA LYS A 74 -6.09 21.02 -9.05
C LYS A 74 -4.60 21.28 -9.06
N VAL A 75 -3.93 20.68 -10.02
CA VAL A 75 -2.51 20.94 -10.28
C VAL A 75 -2.41 22.21 -11.10
N LEU A 76 -1.60 23.15 -10.65
CA LEU A 76 -1.25 24.38 -11.35
C LEU A 76 0.25 24.32 -11.65
N LEU A 77 0.63 24.50 -12.89
CA LEU A 77 2.01 24.46 -13.35
C LEU A 77 2.50 25.87 -13.68
N PRO A 78 3.12 26.58 -12.73
CA PRO A 78 3.66 27.92 -13.02
C PRO A 78 4.90 27.83 -13.91
N THR A 79 5.03 28.75 -14.86
CA THR A 79 6.25 28.87 -15.67
C THR A 79 6.73 30.33 -15.73
N TRP A 80 8.05 30.49 -15.72
CA TRP A 80 8.71 31.76 -15.95
C TRP A 80 8.98 32.02 -17.44
N ARG A 81 8.84 31.00 -18.28
CA ARG A 81 9.10 31.04 -19.70
C ARG A 81 7.80 31.27 -20.47
N GLN A 82 7.66 32.46 -21.07
CA GLN A 82 6.45 32.83 -21.80
C GLN A 82 6.24 32.00 -23.07
N ASP A 83 7.31 31.50 -23.68
CA ASP A 83 7.30 30.65 -24.87
C ASP A 83 6.67 29.27 -24.62
N LEU A 84 6.71 28.79 -23.37
CA LEU A 84 6.17 27.47 -22.98
C LEU A 84 4.74 27.54 -22.38
N LEU A 85 4.15 28.73 -22.26
CA LEU A 85 2.82 28.89 -21.68
C LEU A 85 1.73 28.00 -22.32
N PRO A 86 1.62 27.90 -23.67
CA PRO A 86 0.61 27.03 -24.27
C PRO A 86 0.85 25.54 -23.95
N ASP A 87 2.10 25.06 -24.05
CA ASP A 87 2.45 23.67 -23.78
C ASP A 87 2.18 23.28 -22.31
N ILE A 88 2.43 24.21 -21.40
CA ILE A 88 2.19 24.01 -19.97
C ILE A 88 0.69 24.02 -19.65
N ALA A 89 -0.09 24.85 -20.31
CA ALA A 89 -1.54 24.84 -20.15
C ALA A 89 -2.16 23.53 -20.63
N ASP A 90 -1.67 22.96 -21.73
CA ASP A 90 -2.08 21.67 -22.23
C ASP A 90 -1.67 20.53 -21.25
N LEU A 91 -0.43 20.57 -20.75
CA LEU A 91 0.04 19.61 -19.77
C LEU A 91 -0.78 19.68 -18.46
N GLU A 92 -1.08 20.90 -17.98
CA GLU A 92 -1.93 21.10 -16.80
C GLU A 92 -3.33 20.50 -17.00
N ALA A 93 -3.91 20.71 -18.19
CA ALA A 93 -5.21 20.15 -18.52
C ALA A 93 -5.19 18.61 -18.55
N ILE A 94 -4.16 18.00 -19.16
CA ILE A 94 -3.97 16.55 -19.21
C ILE A 94 -3.83 15.98 -17.79
N VAL A 95 -2.95 16.54 -16.96
CA VAL A 95 -2.73 16.04 -15.59
C VAL A 95 -4.02 16.13 -14.75
N ASN A 96 -4.76 17.23 -14.86
CA ASN A 96 -6.03 17.37 -14.13
C ASN A 96 -7.11 16.43 -14.65
N GLN A 97 -7.11 16.10 -15.95
CA GLN A 97 -7.98 15.08 -16.53
C GLN A 97 -7.66 13.69 -16.01
N GLU A 98 -6.37 13.31 -15.95
CA GLU A 98 -5.92 12.03 -15.43
C GLU A 98 -6.28 11.86 -13.94
N LEU A 99 -6.07 12.91 -13.13
CA LEU A 99 -6.51 12.89 -11.72
C LEU A 99 -8.01 12.67 -11.59
N GLY A 100 -8.81 13.22 -12.50
CA GLY A 100 -10.25 12.98 -12.57
C GLY A 100 -10.59 11.54 -12.99
N ALA A 101 -9.90 10.99 -13.98
CA ALA A 101 -10.09 9.63 -14.49
C ALA A 101 -9.77 8.58 -13.39
N MET A 102 -8.69 8.77 -12.66
CA MET A 102 -8.30 7.92 -11.52
C MET A 102 -9.23 8.04 -10.32
N ARG A 103 -10.18 8.99 -10.30
CA ARG A 103 -10.99 9.34 -9.11
C ARG A 103 -10.11 9.61 -7.88
N PHE A 104 -9.10 10.42 -8.08
CA PHE A 104 -8.11 10.73 -7.05
C PHE A 104 -8.74 11.37 -5.79
N ASP A 105 -9.90 12.00 -5.90
CA ASP A 105 -10.69 12.49 -4.78
C ASP A 105 -10.99 11.41 -3.72
N LYS A 106 -11.33 10.21 -4.16
CA LYS A 106 -11.59 9.07 -3.25
C LYS A 106 -10.31 8.56 -2.60
N THR A 107 -9.26 8.44 -3.38
CA THR A 107 -7.93 8.04 -2.89
C THR A 107 -7.40 9.06 -1.90
N LEU A 108 -7.50 10.35 -2.22
CA LEU A 108 -7.09 11.45 -1.34
C LEU A 108 -7.87 11.42 -0.01
N ARG A 109 -9.19 11.23 -0.05
CA ARG A 109 -10.00 11.15 1.15
C ARG A 109 -9.57 9.99 2.05
N ARG A 110 -9.35 8.82 1.49
CA ARG A 110 -8.86 7.65 2.23
C ARG A 110 -7.46 7.90 2.78
N TRP A 111 -6.55 8.47 1.98
CA TRP A 111 -5.20 8.80 2.41
C TRP A 111 -5.16 9.78 3.58
N VAL A 112 -5.96 10.85 3.51
CA VAL A 112 -6.08 11.82 4.61
C VAL A 112 -6.68 11.16 5.86
N GLN A 113 -7.67 10.29 5.70
CA GLN A 113 -8.24 9.53 6.83
C GLN A 113 -7.20 8.68 7.53
N GLU A 114 -6.39 7.92 6.78
CA GLU A 114 -5.28 7.13 7.34
C GLU A 114 -4.25 8.02 8.03
N ALA A 115 -3.92 9.18 7.44
CA ALA A 115 -3.00 10.15 8.02
C ALA A 115 -3.49 10.73 9.36
N ILE A 116 -4.79 10.90 9.54
CA ILE A 116 -5.38 11.36 10.81
C ILE A 116 -5.21 10.28 11.91
N PHE A 117 -5.38 9.00 11.57
CA PHE A 117 -5.28 7.93 12.56
C PHE A 117 -3.84 7.51 12.85
N CYS A 118 -2.93 7.62 11.89
CA CYS A 118 -1.53 7.26 12.07
C CYS A 118 -0.64 7.94 11.03
N ILE A 119 -0.35 7.26 9.94
CA ILE A 119 0.47 7.71 8.82
C ILE A 119 -0.28 7.37 7.53
N GLY A 120 -0.49 8.37 6.68
CA GLY A 120 -1.02 8.16 5.34
C GLY A 120 0.11 7.85 4.37
N VAL A 121 0.10 6.66 3.78
CA VAL A 121 1.06 6.24 2.76
C VAL A 121 0.35 6.11 1.42
N LEU A 122 0.89 6.75 0.40
CA LEU A 122 0.37 6.71 -0.96
C LEU A 122 1.42 6.08 -1.88
N LYS A 123 1.04 5.01 -2.56
CA LYS A 123 1.84 4.37 -3.61
C LYS A 123 1.33 4.85 -4.96
N CYS A 124 2.20 5.49 -5.72
CA CYS A 124 1.89 5.98 -7.06
C CYS A 124 2.80 5.30 -8.07
N GLY A 125 2.30 5.06 -9.26
CA GLY A 125 3.09 4.45 -10.32
C GLY A 125 2.39 4.44 -11.66
N LEU A 126 3.04 3.77 -12.60
CA LEU A 126 2.54 3.47 -13.92
C LEU A 126 2.36 1.97 -14.04
N VAL A 127 1.22 1.54 -14.54
CA VAL A 127 0.96 0.15 -14.90
C VAL A 127 0.92 0.07 -16.41
N ASP A 128 1.66 -0.89 -16.96
CA ASP A 128 1.51 -1.22 -18.38
C ASP A 128 0.16 -1.93 -18.54
N SER A 129 -0.79 -1.27 -19.17
CA SER A 129 -2.05 -1.86 -19.57
C SER A 129 -1.97 -2.40 -21.01
N ASP A 130 -3.04 -2.98 -21.50
CA ASP A 130 -3.09 -3.59 -22.82
C ASP A 130 -2.65 -2.63 -23.93
N TYR A 131 -2.10 -3.19 -25.02
CA TYR A 131 -1.73 -2.42 -26.18
C TYR A 131 -2.96 -1.77 -26.83
N VAL A 132 -2.88 -0.47 -27.05
CA VAL A 132 -3.90 0.29 -27.78
C VAL A 132 -3.37 0.62 -29.18
N GLU A 133 -4.10 0.23 -30.22
CA GLU A 133 -3.81 0.68 -31.58
C GLU A 133 -4.42 2.07 -31.81
N LEU A 134 -3.62 3.11 -31.66
CA LEU A 134 -4.00 4.47 -32.08
C LEU A 134 -3.82 4.66 -33.57
N ILE A 135 -2.87 3.97 -34.16
CA ILE A 135 -2.61 3.93 -35.61
C ILE A 135 -2.69 2.46 -36.03
N PRO A 136 -3.49 2.11 -37.07
CA PRO A 136 -3.59 0.73 -37.52
C PRO A 136 -2.22 0.11 -37.85
N GLY A 137 -1.85 -0.97 -37.13
CA GLY A 137 -0.58 -1.67 -37.31
C GLY A 137 0.55 -1.21 -36.44
N GLU A 138 0.38 -0.20 -35.58
CA GLU A 138 1.38 0.23 -34.57
C GLU A 138 0.77 0.13 -33.18
N PRO A 139 0.88 -1.03 -32.51
CA PRO A 139 0.45 -1.17 -31.13
C PRO A 139 1.35 -0.34 -30.21
N MET A 140 0.78 0.61 -29.50
CA MET A 140 1.47 1.37 -28.47
C MET A 140 1.08 0.81 -27.09
N PRO A 141 2.04 0.63 -26.17
CA PRO A 141 1.70 0.27 -24.80
C PRO A 141 0.87 1.41 -24.18
N SER A 142 -0.30 1.07 -23.70
CA SER A 142 -1.09 1.99 -22.89
C SER A 142 -0.55 1.93 -21.46
N GLN A 143 -0.14 3.06 -20.92
CA GLN A 143 0.30 3.18 -19.54
C GLN A 143 -0.76 3.93 -18.74
N GLU A 144 -1.22 3.31 -17.68
CA GLU A 144 -2.19 3.91 -16.77
C GLU A 144 -1.52 4.35 -15.48
N TYR A 145 -1.80 5.56 -15.06
CA TYR A 145 -1.38 6.05 -13.75
C TYR A 145 -2.26 5.44 -12.68
N PHE A 146 -1.64 4.99 -11.59
CA PHE A 146 -2.37 4.58 -10.42
C PHE A 146 -1.88 5.31 -9.17
N ALA A 147 -2.80 5.49 -8.24
CA ALA A 147 -2.52 5.98 -6.91
C ALA A 147 -3.33 5.17 -5.91
N GLU A 148 -2.66 4.44 -5.04
CA GLU A 148 -3.27 3.54 -4.07
C GLU A 148 -2.81 3.86 -2.66
N VAL A 149 -3.75 3.81 -1.71
CA VAL A 149 -3.43 4.01 -0.29
C VAL A 149 -2.98 2.69 0.31
N VAL A 150 -1.76 2.68 0.81
CA VAL A 150 -1.20 1.53 1.52
C VAL A 150 -1.71 1.54 2.96
N ASP A 151 -2.28 0.42 3.41
CA ASP A 151 -2.69 0.26 4.80
C ASP A 151 -1.46 0.22 5.71
N PHE A 152 -1.50 0.94 6.82
CA PHE A 152 -0.39 0.97 7.78
C PHE A 152 -0.10 -0.41 8.39
N ASP A 153 -1.08 -1.30 8.43
CA ASP A 153 -0.87 -2.69 8.89
C ASP A 153 0.04 -3.48 7.94
N ASP A 154 0.08 -3.10 6.67
CA ASP A 154 0.91 -3.73 5.64
C ASP A 154 2.12 -2.88 5.23
N PHE A 155 2.34 -1.74 5.88
CA PHE A 155 3.48 -0.86 5.61
C PHE A 155 4.65 -1.10 6.56
N VAL A 156 5.88 -1.03 6.02
CA VAL A 156 7.13 -1.10 6.78
C VAL A 156 8.12 -0.05 6.29
N PHE A 157 8.94 0.42 7.21
CA PHE A 157 10.05 1.32 6.90
C PHE A 157 11.18 1.12 7.91
N ASP A 158 12.34 1.66 7.62
CA ASP A 158 13.48 1.62 8.53
C ASP A 158 13.22 2.43 9.80
N THR A 159 12.91 1.73 10.88
CA THR A 159 12.63 2.34 12.19
C THR A 159 13.87 2.82 12.94
N GLU A 160 15.08 2.62 12.39
CA GLU A 160 16.33 3.09 12.97
C GLU A 160 16.79 4.41 12.35
N ALA A 161 16.20 4.79 11.22
CA ALA A 161 16.48 6.05 10.57
C ALA A 161 16.02 7.24 11.44
N THR A 162 16.87 8.26 11.55
CA THR A 162 16.58 9.48 12.32
C THR A 162 15.75 10.51 11.55
N SER A 163 15.67 10.38 10.23
CA SER A 163 14.88 11.24 9.34
C SER A 163 14.42 10.48 8.12
N TRP A 164 13.38 10.96 7.46
CA TRP A 164 12.84 10.37 6.24
C TRP A 164 13.86 10.33 5.09
N ASP A 165 14.76 11.31 5.02
CA ASP A 165 15.81 11.39 3.99
C ASP A 165 16.89 10.31 4.14
N ARG A 166 16.95 9.65 5.29
CA ARG A 166 17.97 8.63 5.62
C ARG A 166 17.39 7.24 5.76
N ILE A 167 16.20 7.02 5.26
CA ILE A 167 15.58 5.71 5.26
C ILE A 167 16.32 4.79 4.32
N THR A 168 16.77 3.65 4.82
CA THR A 168 17.48 2.65 4.01
C THR A 168 16.53 1.76 3.23
N PHE A 169 15.35 1.48 3.78
CA PHE A 169 14.29 0.72 3.11
C PHE A 169 12.90 1.16 3.54
N LEU A 170 11.97 1.06 2.63
CA LEU A 170 10.53 1.18 2.89
C LEU A 170 9.78 0.22 1.97
N GLY A 171 8.59 -0.20 2.35
CA GLY A 171 7.83 -1.12 1.52
C GLY A 171 6.46 -1.43 2.03
N ASP A 172 5.73 -2.16 1.20
CA ASP A 172 4.37 -2.60 1.47
C ASP A 172 4.22 -4.11 1.25
N ARG A 173 3.27 -4.69 1.98
CA ARG A 173 2.90 -6.09 1.88
C ARG A 173 1.57 -6.21 1.18
N TYR A 174 1.47 -7.14 0.24
CA TYR A 174 0.23 -7.42 -0.45
C TYR A 174 0.03 -8.93 -0.69
N LYS A 175 -1.22 -9.31 -0.95
CA LYS A 175 -1.59 -10.69 -1.21
C LYS A 175 -1.53 -10.97 -2.72
N VAL A 176 -0.92 -12.10 -3.08
CA VAL A 176 -0.87 -12.61 -4.46
C VAL A 176 -1.52 -13.99 -4.53
N ASP A 177 -2.01 -14.35 -5.70
CA ASP A 177 -2.48 -15.71 -5.96
C ASP A 177 -1.27 -16.67 -5.94
N TYR A 178 -1.28 -17.60 -4.97
CA TYR A 178 -0.20 -18.56 -4.76
C TYR A 178 -0.01 -19.49 -5.96
N ASP A 179 -1.08 -19.98 -6.54
CA ASP A 179 -1.02 -20.94 -7.64
C ASP A 179 -0.52 -20.25 -8.93
N ALA A 180 -0.96 -19.03 -9.20
CA ALA A 180 -0.46 -18.23 -10.30
C ALA A 180 1.04 -17.89 -10.13
N LEU A 181 1.47 -17.53 -8.91
CA LEU A 181 2.86 -17.25 -8.60
C LEU A 181 3.74 -18.48 -8.81
N MET A 182 3.29 -19.65 -8.37
CA MET A 182 4.05 -20.90 -8.51
C MET A 182 4.16 -21.37 -9.96
N GLN A 183 3.18 -21.07 -10.81
CA GLN A 183 3.19 -21.41 -12.24
C GLN A 183 3.95 -20.40 -13.09
N SER A 184 4.11 -19.15 -12.61
CA SER A 184 4.79 -18.11 -13.36
C SER A 184 6.27 -18.44 -13.61
N HIS A 185 6.68 -18.31 -14.88
CA HIS A 185 8.09 -18.49 -15.27
C HIS A 185 8.95 -17.22 -15.02
N GLU A 186 8.32 -16.12 -14.69
CA GLU A 186 9.02 -14.85 -14.42
C GLU A 186 9.83 -14.89 -13.12
N PHE A 187 9.41 -15.73 -12.17
CA PHE A 187 10.03 -15.80 -10.85
C PHE A 187 11.06 -16.94 -10.75
N PRO A 188 12.24 -16.70 -10.17
CA PRO A 188 13.26 -17.72 -9.98
C PRO A 188 12.75 -18.90 -9.13
N ILE A 189 13.06 -20.12 -9.52
CA ILE A 189 12.64 -21.37 -8.81
C ILE A 189 13.05 -21.31 -7.33
N LYS A 190 14.26 -20.83 -7.04
CA LYS A 190 14.77 -20.71 -5.66
C LYS A 190 13.94 -19.74 -4.81
N ALA A 191 13.45 -18.66 -5.40
CA ALA A 191 12.60 -17.69 -4.72
C ALA A 191 11.20 -18.26 -4.47
N ARG A 192 10.60 -18.91 -5.48
CA ARG A 192 9.29 -19.57 -5.37
C ARG A 192 9.27 -20.65 -4.28
N ALA A 193 10.36 -21.40 -4.11
CA ALA A 193 10.47 -22.43 -3.08
C ALA A 193 10.38 -21.87 -1.64
N SER A 194 10.60 -20.58 -1.44
CA SER A 194 10.49 -19.91 -0.13
C SER A 194 9.11 -19.30 0.14
N VAL A 195 8.24 -19.26 -0.87
CA VAL A 195 6.87 -18.75 -0.73
C VAL A 195 6.02 -19.78 0.02
N ARG A 196 5.26 -19.33 1.00
CA ARG A 196 4.31 -20.14 1.73
C ARG A 196 2.89 -19.68 1.44
N PRO A 197 1.96 -20.60 1.15
CA PRO A 197 0.56 -20.21 1.11
C PRO A 197 0.18 -19.72 2.51
N LEU A 198 -0.69 -18.74 2.57
CA LEU A 198 -1.41 -18.42 3.79
C LEU A 198 -2.26 -19.64 4.08
N ASP A 199 -1.82 -20.46 5.05
CA ASP A 199 -2.72 -21.40 5.68
C ASP A 199 -3.87 -20.55 6.21
N ASN A 200 -5.10 -21.01 6.02
CA ASN A 200 -6.28 -20.38 6.58
C ASN A 200 -6.22 -20.48 8.11
N ASP A 201 -5.22 -19.82 8.69
CA ASP A 201 -5.27 -19.44 10.08
C ASP A 201 -6.38 -18.40 10.22
N ILE A 202 -7.59 -18.93 10.29
CA ILE A 202 -8.83 -18.25 10.72
C ILE A 202 -8.52 -17.34 11.94
N SER A 203 -7.48 -17.66 12.72
CA SER A 203 -7.04 -16.89 13.88
C SER A 203 -6.59 -15.46 13.57
N ALA A 204 -5.82 -15.20 12.52
CA ALA A 204 -5.32 -13.85 12.24
C ALA A 204 -6.36 -12.95 11.54
N GLU A 205 -7.23 -13.54 10.70
CA GLU A 205 -8.38 -12.83 10.14
C GLU A 205 -9.54 -12.73 11.14
N SER A 206 -9.70 -13.72 12.03
CA SER A 206 -10.62 -13.68 13.16
C SER A 206 -10.29 -12.55 14.13
N ASP A 207 -9.01 -12.26 14.39
CA ASP A 207 -8.62 -11.12 15.23
C ASP A 207 -8.97 -9.78 14.56
N ARG A 208 -8.81 -9.66 13.24
CA ARG A 208 -9.24 -8.46 12.50
C ARG A 208 -10.77 -8.37 12.42
N ALA A 209 -11.48 -9.47 12.20
CA ALA A 209 -12.93 -9.51 12.11
C ALA A 209 -13.59 -9.32 13.50
N SER A 210 -13.05 -9.92 14.55
CA SER A 210 -13.51 -9.73 15.91
C SER A 210 -13.26 -8.30 16.40
N ASP A 211 -12.17 -7.68 15.96
CA ASP A 211 -11.85 -6.29 16.24
C ASP A 211 -12.82 -5.30 15.58
N ILE A 212 -13.47 -5.70 14.47
CA ILE A 212 -14.47 -4.88 13.76
C ILE A 212 -15.91 -5.21 14.26
N GLY A 213 -16.06 -6.11 15.24
CA GLY A 213 -17.38 -6.46 15.80
C GLY A 213 -18.22 -7.42 14.96
N ILE A 214 -17.61 -8.06 13.96
CA ILE A 214 -18.27 -9.11 13.18
C ILE A 214 -17.99 -10.44 13.88
N SER A 215 -18.91 -10.88 14.75
CA SER A 215 -18.84 -12.22 15.35
C SER A 215 -19.11 -13.28 14.28
N GLN A 216 -18.07 -13.96 13.85
CA GLN A 216 -18.24 -15.19 13.09
C GLN A 216 -18.63 -16.31 14.06
N THR A 217 -19.82 -16.84 13.87
CA THR A 217 -20.24 -18.10 14.49
C THR A 217 -19.35 -19.19 13.91
N SER A 218 -18.44 -19.70 14.73
CA SER A 218 -17.58 -20.83 14.39
C SER A 218 -18.38 -22.13 14.37
N GLU A 219 -19.00 -22.41 13.24
CA GLU A 219 -19.33 -23.80 12.89
C GLU A 219 -18.19 -24.35 12.05
N ASN A 220 -17.62 -25.46 12.51
CA ASN A 220 -16.56 -26.24 11.89
C ASN A 220 -16.90 -26.66 10.45
N GLN A 221 -16.79 -25.75 9.50
CA GLN A 221 -16.72 -26.08 8.09
C GLN A 221 -15.33 -25.71 7.62
N GLN A 222 -14.54 -26.71 7.25
CA GLN A 222 -13.40 -26.54 6.38
C GLN A 222 -13.94 -25.98 5.07
N GLU A 223 -14.13 -24.66 4.99
CA GLU A 223 -14.41 -23.99 3.72
C GLU A 223 -13.21 -24.21 2.83
N GLU A 224 -13.39 -25.00 1.76
CA GLU A 224 -12.42 -25.10 0.68
C GLU A 224 -12.22 -23.68 0.14
N VAL A 225 -11.06 -23.10 0.44
CA VAL A 225 -10.71 -21.78 -0.03
C VAL A 225 -10.58 -21.83 -1.54
N PHE A 226 -11.42 -21.06 -2.21
CA PHE A 226 -11.49 -20.99 -3.66
C PHE A 226 -10.13 -20.60 -4.30
N LYS A 227 -9.32 -19.80 -3.61
CA LYS A 227 -7.98 -19.40 -4.06
C LYS A 227 -7.00 -19.39 -2.90
N ARG A 228 -5.88 -20.08 -3.05
CA ARG A 228 -4.76 -19.97 -2.13
C ARG A 228 -4.02 -18.66 -2.39
N THR A 229 -3.76 -17.91 -1.34
CA THR A 229 -3.01 -16.65 -1.42
C THR A 229 -1.69 -16.75 -0.68
N ALA A 230 -0.73 -15.93 -1.05
CA ALA A 230 0.53 -15.76 -0.33
C ALA A 230 0.82 -14.27 -0.13
N ASN A 231 1.45 -13.94 0.98
CA ASN A 231 1.92 -12.57 1.22
C ASN A 231 3.30 -12.38 0.59
N VAL A 232 3.47 -11.24 -0.03
CA VAL A 232 4.75 -10.77 -0.57
C VAL A 232 5.00 -9.32 -0.14
N TRP A 233 6.26 -8.96 -0.06
CA TRP A 233 6.72 -7.63 0.27
C TRP A 233 7.35 -6.98 -0.97
N ASP A 234 6.93 -5.78 -1.32
CA ASP A 234 7.67 -4.91 -2.23
C ASP A 234 8.48 -3.93 -1.41
N ILE A 235 9.79 -4.07 -1.42
CA ILE A 235 10.72 -3.24 -0.66
C ILE A 235 11.49 -2.34 -1.60
N CYS A 236 11.32 -1.05 -1.42
CA CYS A 236 12.08 -0.02 -2.10
C CYS A 236 13.34 0.29 -1.29
N LEU A 237 14.48 0.32 -1.96
CA LEU A 237 15.77 0.78 -1.46
C LEU A 237 16.12 2.12 -2.12
N PRO A 238 15.80 3.27 -1.49
CA PRO A 238 15.91 4.58 -2.15
C PRO A 238 17.34 4.92 -2.57
N GLU A 239 18.34 4.58 -1.74
CA GLU A 239 19.76 4.84 -2.06
C GLU A 239 20.24 4.04 -3.27
N GLU A 240 19.74 2.82 -3.43
CA GLU A 240 20.15 1.90 -4.51
C GLU A 240 19.25 2.03 -5.74
N LYS A 241 18.13 2.73 -5.63
CA LYS A 241 17.09 2.85 -6.66
C LYS A 241 16.56 1.49 -7.13
N LEU A 242 16.35 0.60 -6.20
CA LEU A 242 15.87 -0.76 -6.46
C LEU A 242 14.55 -1.00 -5.74
N ILE A 243 13.65 -1.71 -6.41
CA ILE A 243 12.46 -2.30 -5.81
C ILE A 243 12.63 -3.82 -5.84
N ILE A 244 12.52 -4.43 -4.68
CA ILE A 244 12.78 -5.86 -4.49
C ILE A 244 11.53 -6.51 -3.94
N THR A 245 10.98 -7.47 -4.68
CA THR A 245 9.86 -8.28 -4.22
C THR A 245 10.37 -9.49 -3.45
N LEU A 246 10.02 -9.59 -2.17
CA LEU A 246 10.40 -10.69 -1.28
C LEU A 246 9.16 -11.47 -0.83
N PRO A 247 9.22 -12.80 -0.73
CA PRO A 247 8.16 -13.57 -0.08
C PRO A 247 8.13 -13.29 1.43
N ASP A 248 6.93 -13.22 2.02
CA ASP A 248 6.78 -13.11 3.47
C ASP A 248 7.08 -14.47 4.14
N SER A 249 8.36 -14.77 4.27
CA SER A 249 8.85 -16.04 4.83
C SER A 249 10.10 -15.78 5.67
N PRO A 250 10.33 -16.56 6.74
CA PRO A 250 11.55 -16.41 7.55
C PRO A 250 12.83 -16.84 6.82
N ASN A 251 12.71 -17.70 5.80
CA ASN A 251 13.86 -18.33 5.14
C ASN A 251 13.96 -17.89 3.67
N VAL A 252 13.98 -16.60 3.41
CA VAL A 252 14.17 -16.08 2.06
C VAL A 252 15.63 -16.18 1.65
N VAL A 253 15.87 -16.79 0.49
CA VAL A 253 17.22 -17.01 -0.06
C VAL A 253 17.47 -16.14 -1.30
N ALA A 254 16.41 -15.82 -2.03
CA ALA A 254 16.46 -15.04 -3.25
C ALA A 254 15.19 -14.20 -3.39
N PRO A 255 15.27 -13.01 -4.00
CA PRO A 255 14.10 -12.20 -4.31
C PRO A 255 13.26 -12.85 -5.41
N LEU A 256 11.95 -12.60 -5.41
CA LEU A 256 11.04 -12.99 -6.48
C LEU A 256 11.29 -12.14 -7.73
N LYS A 257 11.39 -10.83 -7.53
CA LYS A 257 11.61 -9.87 -8.61
C LYS A 257 12.52 -8.75 -8.11
N VAL A 258 13.31 -8.21 -9.01
CA VAL A 258 14.12 -7.01 -8.79
C VAL A 258 13.87 -6.08 -9.95
N VAL A 259 13.46 -4.88 -9.66
CA VAL A 259 13.20 -3.83 -10.65
C VAL A 259 14.08 -2.64 -10.31
N GLU A 260 14.87 -2.21 -11.28
CA GLU A 260 15.56 -0.93 -11.17
C GLU A 260 14.52 0.18 -11.33
N GLU A 261 14.47 1.08 -10.38
CA GLU A 261 13.60 2.24 -10.43
C GLU A 261 14.06 3.14 -11.59
N ARG A 262 13.41 2.99 -12.74
CA ARG A 262 13.61 3.91 -13.86
C ARG A 262 12.87 5.21 -13.53
N THR A 263 13.59 6.13 -12.90
CA THR A 263 13.16 7.53 -12.75
C THR A 263 11.78 7.76 -12.14
N VAL A 264 11.71 7.80 -10.88
CA VAL A 264 11.07 8.80 -10.02
C VAL A 264 11.44 8.38 -8.60
N GLY A 265 12.61 8.74 -8.18
CA GLY A 265 12.91 8.67 -6.75
C GLY A 265 11.87 9.52 -6.03
N PRO A 266 11.50 9.20 -4.78
CA PRO A 266 10.78 10.13 -3.97
C PRO A 266 11.60 11.42 -3.96
N SER A 267 11.18 12.41 -4.74
CA SER A 267 11.66 13.78 -4.56
C SER A 267 11.06 14.25 -3.24
N LEU A 268 11.66 13.75 -2.16
CA LEU A 268 11.52 14.36 -0.85
C LEU A 268 12.10 15.74 -1.04
N GLY A 269 11.21 16.74 -1.19
CA GLY A 269 11.55 18.09 -1.51
C GLY A 269 12.64 18.58 -0.58
N SER A 270 13.73 19.04 -1.18
CA SER A 270 14.73 19.88 -0.54
C SER A 270 14.17 21.27 -0.31
#